data_525f517f9f064be280f75a0d9d2e13b1
#
_entry.id   525f517f9f064be280f75a0d9d2e13b1
#
_cell.length_a   1.000
_cell.length_b   1.000
_cell.length_c   1.000
_cell.angle_alpha   90.00
_cell.angle_beta   90.00
_cell.angle_gamma   90.00
#
_symmetry.space_group_name_H-M   'P 1'
#
loop_
_entity.id
_entity.type
_entity.pdbx_description
1 polymer ?
#
loop_
_entity_poly.entity_id
_entity_poly.type
_entity_poly.pdbx_seq_one_letter_code
_entity_poly.pdbx_strand_id
1 'polypeptide(L)'
;MRSCGYHLPSATQILLTFLDTPHHLNTPPSQHPTPSQHLTISTPYHSDMDIIKRNFFRILQNTVFGMSEEIEPMSKYKWNVLAKLAETHGLGEYFADRADIPVVGGLQNLPDAGFSRMQNLLLNSRLKKIRKTEPFSEDSSIETLNFLDIIVQTTQTILTNGLHFANIVRIGDYLRKDGDKIDFIKLEKWLSRLQLAKIAQLEASILIQTLGFELDEIPFITSVTPQAYDMAIEALDAPIVIKQDEWQFHNSGIFVSNNSKAMRKTFRNYKKYFFYAPVEVASCCVHRFENSISTIEE
;
A
#
# COMPACT_ATOMS: atom_id res chain seq x y z
N MET A 1 47.88 -12.38 14.06
CA MET A 1 46.45 -12.62 13.97
C MET A 1 45.73 -11.41 14.57
N ARG A 2 45.18 -10.53 13.72
CA ARG A 2 44.40 -9.37 14.17
C ARG A 2 42.94 -9.70 13.97
N SER A 3 42.21 -9.82 15.09
CA SER A 3 40.77 -10.03 15.15
C SER A 3 40.05 -8.71 14.70
N CYS A 4 39.38 -8.71 13.56
CA CYS A 4 38.45 -7.66 13.18
C CYS A 4 37.11 -7.94 13.87
N GLY A 5 36.87 -7.28 15.00
CA GLY A 5 35.56 -7.27 15.64
C GLY A 5 34.59 -6.39 14.85
N TYR A 6 33.63 -6.99 14.17
CA TYR A 6 32.48 -6.27 13.61
C TYR A 6 31.51 -5.95 14.77
N HIS A 7 31.49 -4.69 15.20
CA HIS A 7 30.49 -4.20 16.13
C HIS A 7 29.16 -4.01 15.35
N LEU A 8 28.22 -4.93 15.52
CA LEU A 8 26.83 -4.76 15.06
C LEU A 8 26.12 -3.79 16.01
N PRO A 9 25.47 -2.73 15.50
CA PRO A 9 24.72 -1.81 16.34
C PRO A 9 23.48 -2.51 16.93
N SER A 10 23.23 -2.29 18.22
CA SER A 10 22.07 -2.84 18.93
C SER A 10 20.75 -2.33 18.33
N ALA A 11 19.67 -3.11 18.48
CA ALA A 11 18.33 -2.74 18.00
C ALA A 11 17.89 -1.34 18.49
N THR A 12 18.39 -0.89 19.64
CA THR A 12 18.16 0.44 20.21
C THR A 12 18.84 1.55 19.39
N GLN A 13 20.03 1.30 18.82
CA GLN A 13 20.74 2.27 17.98
C GLN A 13 20.07 2.45 16.61
N ILE A 14 19.46 1.42 16.07
CA ILE A 14 18.69 1.51 14.81
C ILE A 14 17.43 2.35 15.01
N LEU A 15 16.74 2.22 16.17
CA LEU A 15 15.58 3.05 16.51
C LEU A 15 15.94 4.54 16.68
N LEU A 16 17.11 4.84 17.26
CA LEU A 16 17.56 6.22 17.46
C LEU A 16 17.90 6.95 16.14
N THR A 17 18.40 6.26 15.13
CA THR A 17 18.65 6.85 13.81
C THR A 17 17.38 7.26 13.05
N PHE A 18 16.23 6.75 13.44
CA PHE A 18 14.93 7.14 12.86
C PHE A 18 14.33 8.40 13.50
N LEU A 19 14.81 8.80 14.69
CA LEU A 19 14.25 9.90 15.48
C LEU A 19 14.97 11.24 15.29
N ASP A 20 16.16 11.27 14.68
CA ASP A 20 17.03 12.45 14.61
C ASP A 20 16.88 13.33 13.34
N THR A 21 15.73 13.34 12.69
CA THR A 21 15.45 14.32 11.63
C THR A 21 14.53 15.43 12.17
N PRO A 22 15.00 16.67 12.33
CA PRO A 22 14.15 17.78 12.74
C PRO A 22 13.22 18.18 11.60
N HIS A 23 11.93 17.86 11.72
CA HIS A 23 10.89 18.47 10.89
C HIS A 23 10.52 19.83 11.48
N HIS A 24 10.84 20.91 10.78
CA HIS A 24 10.31 22.24 11.04
C HIS A 24 8.79 22.24 10.82
N LEU A 25 8.05 22.28 11.91
CA LEU A 25 6.62 22.55 11.94
C LEU A 25 6.40 24.06 11.85
N ASN A 26 6.07 24.56 10.67
CA ASN A 26 5.44 25.86 10.51
C ASN A 26 3.93 25.69 10.63
N THR A 27 3.35 26.07 11.74
CA THR A 27 1.90 26.21 11.96
C THR A 27 1.45 27.59 11.48
N PRO A 28 0.50 27.69 10.51
CA PRO A 28 -0.21 28.94 10.25
C PRO A 28 -1.39 29.13 11.20
N PRO A 29 -1.82 30.39 11.47
CA PRO A 29 -2.83 30.72 12.45
C PRO A 29 -4.25 30.30 12.01
N SER A 30 -5.06 29.94 12.99
CA SER A 30 -6.46 29.53 12.88
C SER A 30 -7.33 30.62 12.24
N GLN A 31 -8.00 30.31 11.14
CA GLN A 31 -9.13 31.07 10.61
C GLN A 31 -10.43 30.27 10.76
N HIS A 32 -11.49 30.96 11.22
CA HIS A 32 -12.83 30.43 11.45
C HIS A 32 -13.51 29.99 10.14
N PRO A 33 -14.35 28.94 10.16
CA PRO A 33 -15.03 28.46 8.97
C PRO A 33 -16.25 29.33 8.63
N THR A 34 -16.31 29.83 7.40
CA THR A 34 -17.52 30.33 6.75
C THR A 34 -18.22 29.20 5.99
N PRO A 35 -19.58 29.21 5.87
CA PRO A 35 -20.31 28.06 5.36
C PRO A 35 -20.36 28.00 3.84
N SER A 36 -20.30 26.75 3.34
CA SER A 36 -20.80 26.26 2.05
C SER A 36 -20.29 26.96 0.79
N GLN A 37 -19.12 26.53 0.33
CA GLN A 37 -18.82 26.52 -1.10
C GLN A 37 -18.64 25.07 -1.54
N HIS A 38 -19.44 24.62 -2.52
CA HIS A 38 -19.18 23.41 -3.28
C HIS A 38 -17.76 23.51 -3.88
N LEU A 39 -16.80 22.91 -3.20
CA LEU A 39 -15.44 22.73 -3.70
C LEU A 39 -15.51 21.65 -4.77
N THR A 40 -15.77 22.06 -5.99
CA THR A 40 -15.29 21.32 -7.15
C THR A 40 -13.75 21.30 -7.03
N ILE A 41 -13.20 20.23 -6.49
CA ILE A 41 -11.76 19.99 -6.47
C ILE A 41 -11.38 19.69 -7.94
N SER A 42 -11.21 20.73 -8.71
CA SER A 42 -10.42 20.64 -9.94
C SER A 42 -8.97 20.44 -9.49
N THR A 43 -8.53 19.20 -9.49
CA THR A 43 -7.17 18.81 -9.11
C THR A 43 -6.16 19.49 -10.06
N PRO A 44 -5.35 20.46 -9.58
CA PRO A 44 -4.38 21.18 -10.43
C PRO A 44 -3.16 20.33 -10.83
N TYR A 45 -3.13 19.04 -10.47
CA TYR A 45 -1.96 18.17 -10.64
C TYR A 45 -1.90 17.38 -11.96
N HIS A 46 -2.92 17.47 -12.82
CA HIS A 46 -2.97 16.65 -14.04
C HIS A 46 -2.08 17.11 -15.19
N SER A 47 -1.54 18.35 -15.19
CA SER A 47 -0.82 18.89 -16.36
C SER A 47 0.61 18.34 -16.54
N ASP A 48 1.24 17.85 -15.48
CA ASP A 48 2.66 17.45 -15.50
C ASP A 48 2.87 15.92 -15.47
N MET A 49 1.77 15.16 -15.39
CA MET A 49 1.83 13.68 -15.35
C MET A 49 2.00 13.10 -16.76
N ASP A 50 2.88 12.10 -16.91
CA ASP A 50 3.04 11.36 -18.17
C ASP A 50 1.70 10.74 -18.61
N ILE A 51 1.42 10.81 -19.92
CA ILE A 51 0.23 10.25 -20.57
C ILE A 51 -0.02 8.78 -20.23
N ILE A 52 1.05 7.99 -20.00
CA ILE A 52 0.93 6.57 -19.63
C ILE A 52 0.26 6.45 -18.25
N LYS A 53 0.68 7.24 -17.26
CA LYS A 53 0.12 7.23 -15.92
C LYS A 53 -1.31 7.78 -15.88
N ARG A 54 -1.60 8.86 -16.64
CA ARG A 54 -2.97 9.38 -16.76
C ARG A 54 -3.90 8.31 -17.31
N ASN A 55 -3.53 7.67 -18.40
CA ASN A 55 -4.34 6.61 -19.00
C ASN A 55 -4.42 5.37 -18.08
N PHE A 56 -3.39 5.06 -17.29
CA PHE A 56 -3.45 4.00 -16.29
C PHE A 56 -4.60 4.24 -15.30
N PHE A 57 -4.70 5.42 -14.71
CA PHE A 57 -5.78 5.73 -13.78
C PHE A 57 -7.15 5.80 -14.47
N ARG A 58 -7.24 6.46 -15.64
CA ARG A 58 -8.50 6.58 -16.40
C ARG A 58 -9.06 5.22 -16.82
N ILE A 59 -8.20 4.27 -17.21
CA ILE A 59 -8.65 2.92 -17.53
C ILE A 59 -9.23 2.24 -16.31
N LEU A 60 -8.57 2.34 -15.15
CA LEU A 60 -9.09 1.79 -13.90
C LEU A 60 -10.41 2.45 -13.48
N GLN A 61 -10.50 3.77 -13.59
CA GLN A 61 -11.73 4.52 -13.33
C GLN A 61 -12.88 4.02 -14.21
N ASN A 62 -12.62 3.80 -15.50
CA ASN A 62 -13.63 3.33 -16.44
C ASN A 62 -14.00 1.85 -16.26
N THR A 63 -12.98 0.98 -16.14
CA THR A 63 -13.22 -0.49 -16.16
C THR A 63 -13.66 -1.03 -14.82
N VAL A 64 -13.14 -0.49 -13.72
CA VAL A 64 -13.45 -0.99 -12.37
C VAL A 64 -14.58 -0.20 -11.73
N PHE A 65 -14.56 1.14 -11.90
CA PHE A 65 -15.46 2.02 -11.17
C PHE A 65 -16.59 2.59 -12.03
N GLY A 66 -16.69 2.17 -13.30
CA GLY A 66 -17.79 2.54 -14.19
C GLY A 66 -17.84 4.03 -14.58
N MET A 67 -16.71 4.74 -14.46
CA MET A 67 -16.59 6.13 -14.91
C MET A 67 -16.44 6.20 -16.43
N SER A 68 -16.53 7.41 -17.00
CA SER A 68 -16.45 7.65 -18.45
C SER A 68 -15.34 8.65 -18.77
N GLU A 69 -14.12 8.37 -18.28
CA GLU A 69 -12.96 9.21 -18.54
C GLU A 69 -12.43 9.02 -19.96
N GLU A 70 -12.07 10.12 -20.62
CA GLU A 70 -11.51 10.08 -21.97
C GLU A 70 -10.07 9.54 -21.93
N ILE A 71 -9.83 8.46 -22.71
CA ILE A 71 -8.51 7.85 -22.85
C ILE A 71 -7.72 8.58 -23.94
N GLU A 72 -6.59 9.17 -23.58
CA GLU A 72 -5.72 9.86 -24.51
C GLU A 72 -5.08 8.90 -25.53
N PRO A 73 -5.00 9.27 -26.82
CA PRO A 73 -4.40 8.42 -27.84
C PRO A 73 -2.91 8.23 -27.58
N MET A 74 -2.44 6.98 -27.68
CA MET A 74 -1.04 6.62 -27.46
C MET A 74 -0.49 5.78 -28.61
N SER A 75 0.84 5.84 -28.81
CA SER A 75 1.54 4.92 -29.72
C SER A 75 1.52 3.48 -29.17
N LYS A 76 1.67 2.48 -30.08
CA LYS A 76 1.75 1.05 -29.70
C LYS A 76 2.83 0.80 -28.63
N TYR A 77 3.96 1.50 -28.72
CA TYR A 77 5.02 1.41 -27.71
C TYR A 77 4.54 1.83 -26.32
N LYS A 78 3.85 2.98 -26.20
CA LYS A 78 3.31 3.46 -24.92
C LYS A 78 2.24 2.52 -24.36
N TRP A 79 1.40 1.95 -25.21
CA TRP A 79 0.44 0.91 -24.82
C TRP A 79 1.13 -0.32 -24.20
N ASN A 80 2.22 -0.78 -24.82
CA ASN A 80 3.00 -1.91 -24.28
C ASN A 80 3.65 -1.58 -22.91
N VAL A 81 4.13 -0.34 -22.73
CA VAL A 81 4.65 0.12 -21.43
C VAL A 81 3.55 0.15 -20.38
N LEU A 82 2.38 0.68 -20.74
CA LEU A 82 1.21 0.72 -19.87
C LEU A 82 0.77 -0.68 -19.42
N ALA A 83 0.70 -1.63 -20.34
CA ALA A 83 0.32 -3.01 -20.02
C ALA A 83 1.31 -3.68 -19.06
N LYS A 84 2.62 -3.53 -19.28
CA LYS A 84 3.64 -4.00 -18.33
C LYS A 84 3.52 -3.36 -16.95
N LEU A 85 3.18 -2.07 -16.91
CA LEU A 85 2.93 -1.37 -15.67
C LEU A 85 1.73 -1.98 -14.94
N ALA A 86 0.64 -2.22 -15.66
CA ALA A 86 -0.56 -2.85 -15.12
C ALA A 86 -0.28 -4.27 -14.59
N GLU A 87 0.46 -5.09 -15.32
CA GLU A 87 0.90 -6.42 -14.85
C GLU A 87 1.72 -6.34 -13.58
N THR A 88 2.67 -5.39 -13.50
CA THR A 88 3.50 -5.20 -12.30
C THR A 88 2.68 -4.88 -11.05
N HIS A 89 1.57 -4.17 -11.23
CA HIS A 89 0.64 -3.83 -10.17
C HIS A 89 -0.49 -4.84 -9.97
N GLY A 90 -0.47 -5.99 -10.67
CA GLY A 90 -1.45 -7.05 -10.57
C GLY A 90 -2.82 -6.72 -11.18
N LEU A 91 -2.82 -5.83 -12.19
CA LEU A 91 -4.03 -5.29 -12.82
C LEU A 91 -4.11 -5.59 -14.32
N GLY A 92 -3.29 -6.50 -14.84
CA GLY A 92 -3.20 -6.82 -16.27
C GLY A 92 -4.53 -7.13 -16.91
N GLU A 93 -5.45 -7.80 -16.21
CA GLU A 93 -6.78 -8.17 -16.70
C GLU A 93 -7.63 -6.97 -17.15
N TYR A 94 -7.53 -5.84 -16.45
CA TYR A 94 -8.30 -4.63 -16.77
C TYR A 94 -7.78 -3.89 -18.01
N PHE A 95 -6.65 -4.28 -18.53
CA PHE A 95 -5.98 -3.66 -19.68
C PHE A 95 -5.91 -4.59 -20.90
N ALA A 96 -6.39 -5.84 -20.79
CA ALA A 96 -6.27 -6.88 -21.81
C ALA A 96 -6.93 -6.51 -23.13
N ASP A 97 -8.14 -5.95 -23.07
CA ASP A 97 -8.93 -5.62 -24.27
C ASP A 97 -8.33 -4.48 -25.10
N ARG A 98 -7.34 -3.76 -24.58
CA ARG A 98 -6.77 -2.55 -25.19
C ARG A 98 -5.33 -2.70 -25.65
N ALA A 99 -4.68 -3.78 -25.31
CA ALA A 99 -3.33 -4.09 -25.75
C ALA A 99 -3.32 -5.51 -26.32
N ASP A 100 -2.71 -5.73 -27.50
CA ASP A 100 -2.48 -7.04 -28.12
C ASP A 100 -1.48 -7.87 -27.27
N ILE A 101 -1.69 -7.94 -25.94
CA ILE A 101 -0.78 -8.57 -25.00
C ILE A 101 -1.52 -9.72 -24.33
N PRO A 102 -0.93 -10.93 -24.29
CA PRO A 102 -1.48 -12.05 -23.54
C PRO A 102 -1.53 -11.68 -22.04
N VAL A 103 -2.71 -11.78 -21.46
CA VAL A 103 -2.94 -11.51 -20.02
C VAL A 103 -2.31 -12.63 -19.21
N VAL A 104 -1.37 -12.28 -18.37
CA VAL A 104 -0.78 -13.18 -17.39
C VAL A 104 -1.11 -12.66 -15.98
N GLY A 105 -2.15 -13.22 -15.38
CA GLY A 105 -2.48 -13.01 -13.97
C GLY A 105 -3.36 -11.80 -13.65
N GLY A 106 -4.53 -12.07 -13.08
CA GLY A 106 -5.46 -11.09 -12.55
C GLY A 106 -5.42 -11.00 -11.00
N LEU A 107 -6.33 -10.23 -10.44
CA LEU A 107 -6.62 -10.11 -8.99
C LEU A 107 -6.83 -11.47 -8.28
N GLN A 108 -7.04 -12.54 -9.02
CA GLN A 108 -7.25 -13.91 -8.53
C GLN A 108 -6.05 -14.47 -7.75
N ASN A 109 -4.88 -13.86 -7.83
CA ASN A 109 -3.68 -14.28 -7.10
C ASN A 109 -3.45 -13.52 -5.79
N LEU A 110 -4.37 -12.63 -5.37
CA LEU A 110 -4.32 -12.03 -4.04
C LEU A 110 -4.80 -13.07 -3.01
N PRO A 111 -4.03 -13.35 -1.94
CA PRO A 111 -4.46 -14.28 -0.91
C PRO A 111 -5.75 -13.79 -0.26
N ASP A 112 -6.61 -14.75 0.12
CA ASP A 112 -7.85 -14.44 0.84
C ASP A 112 -7.60 -13.53 2.04
N ALA A 113 -8.43 -12.51 2.20
CA ALA A 113 -8.29 -11.51 3.26
C ALA A 113 -8.27 -12.13 4.67
N GLY A 114 -9.02 -13.22 4.87
CA GLY A 114 -9.13 -13.91 6.16
C GLY A 114 -7.83 -14.51 6.72
N PHE A 115 -6.77 -14.59 5.91
CA PHE A 115 -5.44 -15.08 6.33
C PHE A 115 -4.42 -13.97 6.61
N SER A 116 -4.81 -12.71 6.48
CA SER A 116 -3.91 -11.59 6.74
C SER A 116 -3.44 -11.60 8.21
N ARG A 117 -2.15 -11.33 8.43
CA ARG A 117 -1.52 -11.33 9.75
C ARG A 117 -0.77 -10.03 9.96
N MET A 118 -0.78 -9.54 11.21
CA MET A 118 0.10 -8.45 11.63
C MET A 118 1.41 -9.04 12.16
N GLN A 119 2.53 -8.36 11.91
CA GLN A 119 3.84 -8.79 12.40
C GLN A 119 4.00 -8.50 13.88
N ASN A 120 3.39 -7.42 14.38
CA ASN A 120 3.36 -7.15 15.80
C ASN A 120 2.48 -8.17 16.54
N LEU A 121 3.06 -8.91 17.49
CA LEU A 121 2.37 -9.99 18.20
C LEU A 121 1.15 -9.52 18.99
N LEU A 122 1.24 -8.32 19.63
CA LEU A 122 0.12 -7.76 20.41
C LEU A 122 -1.01 -7.30 19.49
N LEU A 123 -0.69 -6.61 18.38
CA LEU A 123 -1.68 -6.18 17.41
C LEU A 123 -2.32 -7.37 16.70
N ASN A 124 -1.53 -8.38 16.35
CA ASN A 124 -2.04 -9.63 15.78
C ASN A 124 -2.96 -10.39 16.74
N SER A 125 -2.64 -10.40 18.05
CA SER A 125 -3.53 -10.97 19.08
C SER A 125 -4.86 -10.21 19.17
N ARG A 126 -4.81 -8.87 19.08
CA ARG A 126 -6.03 -8.03 19.02
C ARG A 126 -6.85 -8.30 17.76
N LEU A 127 -6.22 -8.41 16.60
CA LEU A 127 -6.87 -8.75 15.33
C LEU A 127 -7.56 -10.13 15.41
N LYS A 128 -6.85 -11.14 15.93
CA LYS A 128 -7.42 -12.47 16.17
C LYS A 128 -8.63 -12.43 17.11
N LYS A 129 -8.57 -11.59 18.15
CA LYS A 129 -9.69 -11.41 19.07
C LYS A 129 -10.89 -10.79 18.36
N ILE A 130 -10.70 -9.75 17.54
CA ILE A 130 -11.76 -9.13 16.73
C ILE A 130 -12.42 -10.18 15.85
N ARG A 131 -11.64 -10.93 15.05
CA ARG A 131 -12.14 -11.99 14.16
C ARG A 131 -12.91 -13.08 14.89
N LYS A 132 -12.50 -13.42 16.11
CA LYS A 132 -13.16 -14.46 16.90
C LYS A 132 -14.46 -13.96 17.55
N THR A 133 -14.54 -12.69 17.94
CA THR A 133 -15.68 -12.16 18.69
C THR A 133 -16.75 -11.56 17.80
N GLU A 134 -16.39 -10.98 16.65
CA GLU A 134 -17.33 -10.28 15.78
C GLU A 134 -18.48 -11.14 15.26
N PRO A 135 -18.27 -12.37 14.75
CA PRO A 135 -19.38 -13.20 14.24
C PRO A 135 -20.43 -13.55 15.28
N PHE A 136 -20.12 -13.44 16.56
CA PHE A 136 -21.00 -13.75 17.70
C PHE A 136 -21.49 -12.50 18.43
N SER A 137 -21.23 -11.31 17.90
CA SER A 137 -21.69 -10.04 18.45
C SER A 137 -23.18 -9.83 18.12
N GLU A 138 -23.93 -9.16 19.01
CA GLU A 138 -25.33 -8.76 18.75
C GLU A 138 -25.41 -7.83 17.55
N ASP A 139 -24.43 -6.94 17.40
CA ASP A 139 -24.27 -6.01 16.27
C ASP A 139 -23.22 -6.53 15.27
N SER A 140 -23.28 -7.81 14.90
CA SER A 140 -22.31 -8.43 13.99
C SER A 140 -22.34 -7.76 12.61
N SER A 141 -21.15 -7.40 12.10
CA SER A 141 -20.96 -6.91 10.73
C SER A 141 -19.79 -7.64 10.10
N ILE A 142 -20.09 -8.67 9.36
CA ILE A 142 -19.09 -9.49 8.66
C ILE A 142 -18.42 -8.68 7.55
N GLU A 143 -19.18 -7.81 6.87
CA GLU A 143 -18.67 -6.93 5.83
C GLU A 143 -17.62 -5.97 6.37
N THR A 144 -17.85 -5.40 7.57
CA THR A 144 -16.84 -4.57 8.26
C THR A 144 -15.58 -5.37 8.60
N LEU A 145 -15.73 -6.61 9.03
CA LEU A 145 -14.61 -7.49 9.31
C LEU A 145 -13.81 -7.82 8.04
N ASN A 146 -14.48 -8.16 6.96
CA ASN A 146 -13.87 -8.42 5.66
C ASN A 146 -13.12 -7.19 5.14
N PHE A 147 -13.71 -6.01 5.28
CA PHE A 147 -13.08 -4.76 4.90
C PHE A 147 -11.84 -4.45 5.74
N LEU A 148 -11.90 -4.65 7.06
CA LEU A 148 -10.73 -4.56 7.94
C LEU A 148 -9.61 -5.50 7.47
N ASP A 149 -9.95 -6.73 7.09
CA ASP A 149 -8.98 -7.70 6.61
C ASP A 149 -8.31 -7.28 5.29
N ILE A 150 -9.06 -6.64 4.38
CA ILE A 150 -8.50 -6.04 3.17
C ILE A 150 -7.49 -4.93 3.51
N ILE A 151 -7.82 -4.01 4.44
CA ILE A 151 -6.91 -2.96 4.90
C ILE A 151 -5.65 -3.56 5.53
N VAL A 152 -5.79 -4.54 6.41
CA VAL A 152 -4.64 -5.22 7.04
C VAL A 152 -3.74 -5.86 5.98
N GLN A 153 -4.30 -6.55 5.00
CA GLN A 153 -3.55 -7.19 3.92
C GLN A 153 -2.84 -6.15 3.05
N THR A 154 -3.53 -5.07 2.68
CA THR A 154 -2.97 -3.96 1.91
C THR A 154 -1.79 -3.34 2.65
N THR A 155 -1.97 -3.04 3.94
CA THR A 155 -0.90 -2.53 4.81
C THR A 155 0.32 -3.45 4.80
N GLN A 156 0.14 -4.77 4.98
CA GLN A 156 1.27 -5.73 4.97
C GLN A 156 1.99 -5.74 3.61
N THR A 157 1.24 -5.68 2.52
CA THR A 157 1.82 -5.62 1.18
C THR A 157 2.60 -4.33 0.96
N ILE A 158 2.05 -3.18 1.39
CA ILE A 158 2.73 -1.88 1.30
C ILE A 158 4.06 -1.90 2.06
N LEU A 159 4.09 -2.45 3.25
CA LEU A 159 5.30 -2.50 4.08
C LEU A 159 6.36 -3.44 3.48
N THR A 160 5.96 -4.57 2.92
CA THR A 160 6.90 -5.58 2.40
C THR A 160 7.34 -5.33 0.97
N ASN A 161 6.40 -5.07 0.08
CA ASN A 161 6.61 -5.00 -1.37
C ASN A 161 6.57 -3.57 -1.92
N GLY A 162 5.99 -2.63 -1.17
CA GLY A 162 5.63 -1.29 -1.61
C GLY A 162 4.18 -1.19 -2.06
N LEU A 163 3.78 -0.02 -2.50
CA LEU A 163 2.42 0.25 -2.97
C LEU A 163 2.13 -0.50 -4.27
N HIS A 164 1.13 -1.37 -4.25
CA HIS A 164 0.58 -2.07 -5.40
C HIS A 164 -0.87 -1.65 -5.63
N PHE A 165 -1.17 -1.18 -6.82
CA PHE A 165 -2.51 -0.65 -7.14
C PHE A 165 -3.62 -1.70 -7.10
N ALA A 166 -3.33 -2.98 -7.32
CA ALA A 166 -4.34 -4.04 -7.15
C ALA A 166 -4.97 -4.03 -5.74
N ASN A 167 -4.17 -3.77 -4.70
CA ASN A 167 -4.71 -3.68 -3.34
C ASN A 167 -5.55 -2.43 -3.12
N ILE A 168 -5.15 -1.30 -3.70
CA ILE A 168 -5.91 -0.04 -3.62
C ILE A 168 -7.22 -0.17 -4.39
N VAL A 169 -7.19 -0.74 -5.60
CA VAL A 169 -8.39 -1.03 -6.40
C VAL A 169 -9.34 -1.95 -5.65
N ARG A 170 -8.83 -2.98 -4.95
CA ARG A 170 -9.63 -3.89 -4.12
C ARG A 170 -10.35 -3.17 -2.99
N ILE A 171 -9.70 -2.21 -2.31
CA ILE A 171 -10.35 -1.38 -1.29
C ILE A 171 -11.50 -0.58 -1.92
N GLY A 172 -11.26 0.09 -3.05
CA GLY A 172 -12.28 0.88 -3.74
C GLY A 172 -13.44 0.04 -4.28
N ASP A 173 -13.15 -1.11 -4.88
CA ASP A 173 -14.16 -2.04 -5.38
C ASP A 173 -15.06 -2.55 -4.25
N TYR A 174 -14.48 -2.90 -3.09
CA TYR A 174 -15.24 -3.32 -1.92
C TYR A 174 -16.12 -2.20 -1.36
N LEU A 175 -15.60 -0.97 -1.29
CA LEU A 175 -16.37 0.20 -0.84
C LEU A 175 -17.58 0.45 -1.75
N ARG A 176 -17.44 0.33 -3.05
CA ARG A 176 -18.56 0.55 -3.99
C ARG A 176 -19.57 -0.58 -4.04
N LYS A 177 -19.15 -1.82 -3.77
CA LYS A 177 -20.06 -2.98 -3.78
C LYS A 177 -20.78 -3.19 -2.46
N ASP A 178 -20.07 -3.04 -1.35
CA ASP A 178 -20.56 -3.42 -0.03
C ASP A 178 -20.40 -2.28 1.02
N GLY A 179 -20.08 -1.06 0.60
CA GLY A 179 -19.84 0.07 1.49
C GLY A 179 -21.03 0.44 2.37
N ASP A 180 -22.26 0.28 1.86
CA ASP A 180 -23.51 0.49 2.58
C ASP A 180 -23.73 -0.50 3.74
N LYS A 181 -23.03 -1.65 3.74
CA LYS A 181 -23.11 -2.69 4.77
C LYS A 181 -21.99 -2.57 5.82
N ILE A 182 -21.06 -1.64 5.62
CA ILE A 182 -19.92 -1.43 6.53
C ILE A 182 -20.34 -0.53 7.69
N ASP A 183 -20.12 -1.00 8.92
CA ASP A 183 -20.18 -0.15 10.12
C ASP A 183 -18.85 0.62 10.27
N PHE A 184 -18.82 1.83 9.71
CA PHE A 184 -17.62 2.68 9.73
C PHE A 184 -17.24 3.12 11.14
N ILE A 185 -18.18 3.29 12.07
CA ILE A 185 -17.89 3.62 13.47
C ILE A 185 -17.14 2.48 14.15
N LYS A 186 -17.55 1.26 13.89
CA LYS A 186 -16.89 0.05 14.39
C LYS A 186 -15.52 -0.12 13.74
N LEU A 187 -15.40 0.11 12.43
CA LEU A 187 -14.16 0.07 11.68
C LEU A 187 -13.12 1.05 12.26
N GLU A 188 -13.48 2.30 12.48
CA GLU A 188 -12.59 3.32 13.07
C GLU A 188 -12.05 2.90 14.44
N LYS A 189 -12.91 2.34 15.30
CA LYS A 189 -12.49 1.80 16.61
C LYS A 189 -11.47 0.67 16.44
N TRP A 190 -11.67 -0.21 15.47
CA TRP A 190 -10.73 -1.32 15.21
C TRP A 190 -9.42 -0.81 14.61
N LEU A 191 -9.46 0.08 13.63
CA LEU A 191 -8.27 0.69 13.04
C LEU A 191 -7.43 1.43 14.09
N SER A 192 -8.08 2.20 14.97
CA SER A 192 -7.41 2.87 16.09
C SER A 192 -6.78 1.85 17.06
N ARG A 193 -7.51 0.80 17.44
CA ARG A 193 -7.02 -0.25 18.34
C ARG A 193 -5.86 -1.05 17.77
N LEU A 194 -5.82 -1.22 16.43
CA LEU A 194 -4.77 -1.89 15.69
C LEU A 194 -3.66 -0.93 15.25
N GLN A 195 -3.76 0.35 15.56
CA GLN A 195 -2.82 1.42 15.15
C GLN A 195 -2.64 1.51 13.63
N LEU A 196 -3.70 1.25 12.88
CA LEU A 196 -3.73 1.29 11.41
C LEU A 196 -4.45 2.53 10.85
N ALA A 197 -4.98 3.42 11.70
CA ALA A 197 -5.79 4.55 11.24
C ALA A 197 -5.04 5.45 10.23
N LYS A 198 -3.76 5.75 10.46
CA LYS A 198 -2.98 6.61 9.56
C LYS A 198 -2.67 5.96 8.21
N ILE A 199 -2.40 4.65 8.20
CA ILE A 199 -2.11 3.97 6.94
C ILE A 199 -3.41 3.72 6.15
N ALA A 200 -4.51 3.41 6.82
CA ALA A 200 -5.83 3.36 6.19
C ALA A 200 -6.25 4.71 5.60
N GLN A 201 -5.94 5.82 6.29
CA GLN A 201 -6.13 7.17 5.76
C GLN A 201 -5.27 7.42 4.51
N LEU A 202 -4.02 6.95 4.47
CA LEU A 202 -3.17 7.04 3.28
C LEU A 202 -3.77 6.23 2.11
N GLU A 203 -4.18 4.97 2.34
CA GLU A 203 -4.78 4.09 1.34
C GLU A 203 -6.04 4.72 0.74
N ALA A 204 -6.92 5.24 1.58
CA ALA A 204 -8.12 5.96 1.16
C ALA A 204 -7.81 7.28 0.43
N SER A 205 -6.79 8.01 0.88
CA SER A 205 -6.35 9.24 0.20
C SER A 205 -5.85 8.98 -1.22
N ILE A 206 -5.22 7.83 -1.46
CA ILE A 206 -4.82 7.41 -2.81
C ILE A 206 -6.05 7.17 -3.68
N LEU A 207 -7.10 6.50 -3.17
CA LEU A 207 -8.36 6.31 -3.91
C LEU A 207 -8.96 7.64 -4.34
N ILE A 208 -9.03 8.61 -3.43
CA ILE A 208 -9.58 9.95 -3.73
C ILE A 208 -8.74 10.66 -4.79
N GLN A 209 -7.42 10.69 -4.62
CA GLN A 209 -6.54 11.49 -5.48
C GLN A 209 -6.25 10.87 -6.84
N THR A 210 -6.45 9.54 -7.00
CA THR A 210 -6.07 8.86 -8.24
C THR A 210 -7.21 8.09 -8.93
N LEU A 211 -8.22 7.65 -8.19
CA LEU A 211 -9.29 6.78 -8.73
C LEU A 211 -10.68 7.40 -8.68
N GLY A 212 -10.79 8.71 -8.39
CA GLY A 212 -12.04 9.47 -8.49
C GLY A 212 -13.07 9.16 -7.40
N PHE A 213 -12.61 8.75 -6.21
CA PHE A 213 -13.46 8.66 -5.04
C PHE A 213 -13.66 10.04 -4.41
N GLU A 214 -14.82 10.25 -3.82
CA GLU A 214 -15.11 11.44 -3.03
C GLU A 214 -14.92 11.16 -1.54
N LEU A 215 -14.74 12.21 -0.74
CA LEU A 215 -14.47 12.06 0.69
C LEU A 215 -15.67 11.45 1.44
N ASP A 216 -16.88 11.72 0.99
CA ASP A 216 -18.12 11.18 1.54
C ASP A 216 -18.33 9.68 1.22
N GLU A 217 -17.70 9.16 0.17
CA GLU A 217 -17.67 7.71 -0.12
C GLU A 217 -16.78 6.93 0.88
N ILE A 218 -15.94 7.63 1.66
CA ILE A 218 -14.97 7.00 2.57
C ILE A 218 -15.09 7.57 3.99
N PRO A 219 -16.16 7.28 4.73
CA PRO A 219 -16.50 7.95 5.99
C PRO A 219 -15.49 7.76 7.13
N PHE A 220 -14.59 6.79 7.06
CA PHE A 220 -13.60 6.51 8.11
C PHE A 220 -12.34 7.40 8.04
N ILE A 221 -12.29 8.35 7.12
CA ILE A 221 -11.22 9.35 7.05
C ILE A 221 -11.79 10.77 7.17
N THR A 222 -11.03 11.64 7.83
CA THR A 222 -11.46 13.04 8.08
C THR A 222 -10.81 14.04 7.13
N SER A 223 -9.71 13.66 6.49
CA SER A 223 -8.96 14.53 5.58
C SER A 223 -8.09 13.70 4.63
N VAL A 224 -7.76 14.28 3.49
CA VAL A 224 -6.88 13.66 2.50
C VAL A 224 -5.42 13.91 2.89
N THR A 225 -4.61 12.86 2.85
CA THR A 225 -3.16 12.93 3.08
C THR A 225 -2.48 13.63 1.90
N PRO A 226 -1.80 14.78 2.09
CA PRO A 226 -1.25 15.56 0.96
C PRO A 226 -0.23 14.77 0.12
N GLN A 227 0.57 13.91 0.74
CA GLN A 227 1.61 13.12 0.07
C GLN A 227 1.09 11.89 -0.67
N ALA A 228 -0.20 11.56 -0.57
CA ALA A 228 -0.77 10.33 -1.12
C ALA A 228 -0.62 10.26 -2.64
N TYR A 229 -0.83 11.39 -3.33
CA TYR A 229 -0.65 11.49 -4.77
C TYR A 229 0.80 11.22 -5.20
N ASP A 230 1.77 11.92 -4.59
CA ASP A 230 3.19 11.76 -4.91
C ASP A 230 3.65 10.33 -4.65
N MET A 231 3.18 9.72 -3.56
CA MET A 231 3.48 8.32 -3.23
C MET A 231 2.88 7.35 -4.25
N ALA A 232 1.71 7.65 -4.79
CA ALA A 232 1.07 6.88 -5.84
C ALA A 232 1.85 6.96 -7.17
N ILE A 233 2.25 8.18 -7.57
CA ILE A 233 3.05 8.41 -8.78
C ILE A 233 4.43 7.75 -8.66
N GLU A 234 5.10 7.89 -7.51
CA GLU A 234 6.39 7.23 -7.26
C GLU A 234 6.28 5.69 -7.33
N ALA A 235 5.16 5.13 -6.91
CA ALA A 235 4.94 3.68 -7.01
C ALA A 235 4.86 3.22 -8.47
N LEU A 236 4.29 4.03 -9.37
CA LEU A 236 4.26 3.76 -10.81
C LEU A 236 5.63 3.95 -11.47
N ASP A 237 6.50 4.80 -10.91
CA ASP A 237 7.87 5.00 -11.39
C ASP A 237 8.87 3.95 -10.88
N ALA A 238 8.44 3.15 -9.89
CA ALA A 238 9.31 2.12 -9.35
C ALA A 238 9.71 1.13 -10.46
N PRO A 239 11.01 0.84 -10.62
CA PRO A 239 11.46 -0.06 -11.69
C PRO A 239 10.72 -1.37 -11.58
N ILE A 240 10.18 -1.82 -12.72
CA ILE A 240 9.49 -3.10 -12.88
C ILE A 240 10.50 -4.18 -12.53
N VAL A 241 10.52 -4.61 -11.28
CA VAL A 241 11.27 -5.78 -10.88
C VAL A 241 10.42 -6.98 -11.29
N ILE A 242 10.59 -7.42 -12.53
CA ILE A 242 10.19 -8.76 -12.89
C ILE A 242 10.87 -9.66 -11.85
N LYS A 243 10.10 -10.49 -11.14
CA LYS A 243 10.63 -11.60 -10.35
C LYS A 243 11.27 -12.62 -11.33
N GLN A 244 12.35 -12.23 -11.96
CA GLN A 244 13.35 -13.19 -12.36
C GLN A 244 14.05 -13.50 -11.04
N ASP A 245 13.90 -14.74 -10.56
CA ASP A 245 14.87 -15.34 -9.66
C ASP A 245 16.22 -15.25 -10.39
N GLU A 246 16.91 -14.11 -10.20
CA GLU A 246 18.27 -13.93 -10.69
C GLU A 246 19.17 -14.78 -9.81
N TRP A 247 19.18 -16.07 -10.11
CA TRP A 247 20.23 -16.98 -9.71
C TRP A 247 21.52 -16.52 -10.41
N GLN A 248 22.33 -15.73 -9.72
CA GLN A 248 23.65 -15.38 -10.23
C GLN A 248 24.60 -16.54 -9.96
N PHE A 249 25.12 -17.12 -11.03
CA PHE A 249 26.25 -18.04 -10.94
C PHE A 249 27.46 -17.30 -10.35
N HIS A 250 27.86 -17.68 -9.16
CA HIS A 250 29.17 -17.31 -8.65
C HIS A 250 30.19 -18.30 -9.17
N ASN A 251 31.42 -17.84 -9.42
CA ASN A 251 32.52 -18.70 -9.94
C ASN A 251 32.85 -19.95 -9.08
N SER A 252 32.22 -20.08 -7.90
CA SER A 252 32.32 -21.22 -6.98
C SER A 252 31.24 -22.28 -7.17
N GLY A 253 30.32 -22.14 -8.15
CA GLY A 253 29.23 -23.09 -8.38
C GLY A 253 28.10 -23.09 -7.31
N ILE A 254 28.10 -22.16 -6.41
CA ILE A 254 27.09 -22.02 -5.34
C ILE A 254 26.02 -21.00 -5.79
N PHE A 255 24.77 -21.41 -5.79
CA PHE A 255 23.64 -20.52 -6.03
C PHE A 255 23.41 -19.62 -4.81
N VAL A 256 23.77 -18.33 -4.91
CA VAL A 256 23.49 -17.36 -3.86
C VAL A 256 22.31 -16.49 -4.31
N SER A 257 21.21 -16.58 -3.60
CA SER A 257 20.06 -15.69 -3.76
C SER A 257 20.50 -14.25 -3.50
N ASN A 258 20.19 -13.30 -4.41
CA ASN A 258 20.61 -11.91 -4.28
C ASN A 258 19.74 -11.15 -3.24
N ASN A 259 19.81 -11.60 -2.00
CA ASN A 259 18.98 -11.15 -0.87
C ASN A 259 19.23 -9.68 -0.49
N SER A 260 20.39 -9.11 -0.86
CA SER A 260 20.79 -7.75 -0.49
C SER A 260 19.97 -6.66 -1.17
N LYS A 261 19.59 -6.83 -2.44
CA LYS A 261 18.75 -5.85 -3.18
C LYS A 261 17.30 -5.85 -2.64
N ALA A 262 16.74 -7.04 -2.41
CA ALA A 262 15.40 -7.19 -1.83
C ALA A 262 15.33 -6.59 -0.42
N MET A 263 16.37 -6.79 0.38
CA MET A 263 16.48 -6.26 1.72
C MET A 263 16.55 -4.73 1.72
N ARG A 264 17.37 -4.12 0.84
CA ARG A 264 17.43 -2.65 0.69
C ARG A 264 16.10 -2.04 0.25
N LYS A 265 15.38 -2.69 -0.68
CA LYS A 265 14.04 -2.26 -1.11
C LYS A 265 13.06 -2.23 0.07
N THR A 266 13.06 -3.29 0.86
CA THR A 266 12.16 -3.40 2.02
C THR A 266 12.51 -2.36 3.11
N PHE A 267 13.78 -2.13 3.42
CA PHE A 267 14.17 -1.08 4.38
C PHE A 267 13.79 0.32 3.88
N ARG A 268 13.87 0.58 2.58
CA ARG A 268 13.39 1.83 1.99
C ARG A 268 11.87 1.99 2.19
N ASN A 269 11.10 0.93 1.99
CA ASN A 269 9.66 0.94 2.26
C ASN A 269 9.39 1.18 3.75
N TYR A 270 10.10 0.53 4.66
CA TYR A 270 9.95 0.75 6.09
C TYR A 270 10.19 2.21 6.48
N LYS A 271 11.25 2.84 5.96
CA LYS A 271 11.51 4.26 6.19
C LYS A 271 10.38 5.14 5.63
N LYS A 272 9.91 4.86 4.41
CA LYS A 272 8.84 5.61 3.73
C LYS A 272 7.52 5.55 4.49
N TYR A 273 7.15 4.36 5.00
CA TYR A 273 5.85 4.13 5.64
C TYR A 273 5.88 4.17 7.17
N PHE A 274 7.03 4.44 7.78
CA PHE A 274 7.18 4.48 9.25
C PHE A 274 6.18 5.42 9.93
N PHE A 275 5.97 6.60 9.37
CA PHE A 275 5.03 7.58 9.93
C PHE A 275 3.58 7.09 9.96
N TYR A 276 3.20 6.23 9.01
CA TYR A 276 1.84 5.74 8.84
C TYR A 276 1.54 4.49 9.68
N ALA A 277 2.52 3.61 9.89
CA ALA A 277 2.37 2.38 10.67
C ALA A 277 3.61 2.08 11.52
N PRO A 278 3.98 2.94 12.49
CA PRO A 278 5.28 2.86 13.18
C PRO A 278 5.48 1.55 13.95
N VAL A 279 4.46 1.07 14.63
CA VAL A 279 4.56 -0.17 15.45
C VAL A 279 4.70 -1.39 14.56
N GLU A 280 3.96 -1.46 13.48
CA GLU A 280 4.03 -2.57 12.54
C GLU A 280 5.36 -2.58 11.78
N VAL A 281 5.83 -1.42 11.34
CA VAL A 281 7.16 -1.27 10.70
C VAL A 281 8.27 -1.72 11.64
N ALA A 282 8.26 -1.26 12.91
CA ALA A 282 9.25 -1.68 13.89
C ALA A 282 9.25 -3.22 14.08
N SER A 283 8.07 -3.82 14.16
CA SER A 283 7.94 -5.28 14.29
C SER A 283 8.41 -6.03 13.05
N CYS A 284 8.12 -5.51 11.86
CA CYS A 284 8.64 -6.04 10.59
C CYS A 284 10.18 -5.99 10.54
N CYS A 285 10.79 -4.91 11.03
CA CYS A 285 12.25 -4.79 11.11
C CYS A 285 12.84 -5.86 12.02
N VAL A 286 12.30 -6.03 13.22
CA VAL A 286 12.79 -7.03 14.20
C VAL A 286 12.68 -8.44 13.63
N HIS A 287 11.51 -8.81 13.12
CA HIS A 287 11.28 -10.15 12.58
C HIS A 287 12.18 -10.50 11.38
N ARG A 288 12.45 -9.54 10.51
CA ARG A 288 13.42 -9.74 9.42
C ARG A 288 14.84 -9.87 9.91
N PHE A 289 15.19 -9.17 10.97
CA PHE A 289 16.52 -9.27 11.57
C PHE A 289 16.75 -10.67 12.17
N GLU A 290 15.75 -11.18 12.91
CA GLU A 290 15.74 -12.54 13.46
C GLU A 290 15.92 -13.61 12.35
N ASN A 291 15.13 -13.51 11.28
CA ASN A 291 15.25 -14.43 10.15
C ASN A 291 16.58 -14.32 9.39
N SER A 292 17.22 -13.15 9.39
CA SER A 292 18.52 -12.95 8.74
C SER A 292 19.67 -13.56 9.55
N ILE A 293 19.53 -13.61 10.87
CA ILE A 293 20.52 -14.24 11.76
C ILE A 293 20.40 -15.75 11.70
N SER A 294 19.18 -16.29 11.74
CA SER A 294 18.96 -17.74 11.70
C SER A 294 19.43 -18.41 10.41
N THR A 295 19.46 -17.70 9.29
CA THR A 295 20.01 -18.19 8.00
C THR A 295 21.53 -18.15 7.92
N ILE A 296 22.23 -17.56 8.88
CA ILE A 296 23.70 -17.54 8.94
C ILE A 296 24.24 -18.72 9.77
N GLU A 297 23.41 -19.31 10.61
CA GLU A 297 23.78 -20.43 11.50
C GLU A 297 23.55 -21.82 10.88
N GLU A 298 22.95 -21.93 9.67
CA GLU A 298 22.87 -23.14 8.86
C GLU A 298 23.96 -23.14 7.76
#